data_456be68381cce00512e0e350b8e57c08
#
_entry.id   456be68381cce00512e0e350b8e57c08
#
_cell.length_a   1.000
_cell.length_b   1.000
_cell.length_c   1.000
_cell.angle_alpha   90.00
_cell.angle_beta   90.00
_cell.angle_gamma   90.00
#
_symmetry.space_group_name_H-M   'P 1'
#
loop_
_entity.id
_entity.type
_entity.pdbx_description
1 polymer ?
#
loop_
_entity_poly.entity_id
_entity_poly.type
_entity_poly.pdbx_seq_one_letter_code
_entity_poly.pdbx_strand_id
1 'polypeptide(L)'
;MKDEKKVDGRSARQKTIYDDSQLKLINSAIKLLQDPDLDKKKINVSMIAKNAGTSVATAYNHFPNNMVDVYGAIFNSAFQDVERELVEYFKSVEDPKLRINKFIELQAEAVIQLGAAARYMFFNINEIVSSGNWITNEPFDVLLNLCLDYTKDHQSIDAKKLALNTIRNFNGCLFMWMRYNSESSFWSKFTNEWFLHETLLALEQALVVQGNQ
;
A
#
# COMPACT_ATOMS: atom_id res chain seq x y z
N MET A 1 3.82 40.00 5.22
CA MET A 1 4.32 39.65 3.88
C MET A 1 5.20 38.42 4.05
N LYS A 2 4.73 37.25 3.62
CA LYS A 2 5.56 36.03 3.59
C LYS A 2 6.29 36.02 2.25
N ASP A 3 7.61 36.00 2.32
CA ASP A 3 8.47 35.83 1.14
C ASP A 3 8.16 34.49 0.47
N GLU A 4 7.47 34.51 -0.66
CA GLU A 4 7.39 33.37 -1.58
C GLU A 4 8.80 33.15 -2.13
N LYS A 5 9.49 32.13 -1.59
CA LYS A 5 10.75 31.64 -2.17
C LYS A 5 10.45 31.18 -3.62
N LYS A 6 10.85 31.98 -4.61
CA LYS A 6 10.90 31.56 -6.00
C LYS A 6 11.71 30.26 -6.08
N VAL A 7 11.02 29.15 -6.36
CA VAL A 7 11.68 27.86 -6.65
C VAL A 7 12.49 28.07 -7.93
N ASP A 8 13.82 27.93 -7.85
CA ASP A 8 14.70 28.02 -8.99
C ASP A 8 14.32 26.92 -10.01
N GLY A 9 14.05 27.29 -11.26
CA GLY A 9 13.63 26.36 -12.31
C GLY A 9 14.62 25.21 -12.57
N ARG A 10 15.90 25.39 -12.21
CA ARG A 10 16.92 24.35 -12.24
C ARG A 10 16.67 23.28 -11.14
N SER A 11 16.31 23.72 -9.95
CA SER A 11 15.97 22.86 -8.81
C SER A 11 14.68 22.04 -9.10
N ALA A 12 13.65 22.70 -9.69
CA ALA A 12 12.42 22.02 -10.08
C ALA A 12 12.68 20.92 -11.14
N ARG A 13 13.50 21.22 -12.17
CA ARG A 13 13.87 20.26 -13.20
C ARG A 13 14.69 19.08 -12.65
N GLN A 14 15.61 19.34 -11.72
CA GLN A 14 16.37 18.27 -11.06
C GLN A 14 15.47 17.36 -10.26
N LYS A 15 14.50 17.92 -9.53
CA LYS A 15 13.50 17.15 -8.78
C LYS A 15 12.67 16.25 -9.72
N THR A 16 12.15 16.79 -10.82
CA THR A 16 11.39 16.01 -11.82
C THR A 16 12.21 14.83 -12.37
N ILE A 17 13.48 15.05 -12.73
CA ILE A 17 14.37 13.98 -13.23
C ILE A 17 14.62 12.92 -12.15
N TYR A 18 14.76 13.35 -10.88
CA TYR A 18 14.93 12.43 -9.75
C TYR A 18 13.67 11.60 -9.56
N ASP A 19 12.49 12.22 -9.52
CA ASP A 19 11.20 11.54 -9.34
C ASP A 19 10.94 10.55 -10.49
N ASP A 20 11.21 10.92 -11.76
CA ASP A 20 11.08 10.05 -12.93
C ASP A 20 12.01 8.83 -12.85
N SER A 21 13.25 9.02 -12.38
CA SER A 21 14.21 7.91 -12.27
C SER A 21 13.82 6.96 -11.14
N GLN A 22 13.28 7.46 -10.03
CA GLN A 22 12.78 6.67 -8.93
C GLN A 22 11.58 5.80 -9.38
N LEU A 23 10.63 6.39 -10.10
CA LEU A 23 9.47 5.66 -10.62
C LEU A 23 9.88 4.53 -11.58
N LYS A 24 10.84 4.76 -12.47
CA LYS A 24 11.39 3.70 -13.34
C LYS A 24 12.00 2.56 -12.54
N LEU A 25 12.72 2.86 -11.48
CA LEU A 25 13.33 1.87 -10.60
C LEU A 25 12.27 1.06 -9.83
N ILE A 26 11.23 1.72 -9.30
CA ILE A 26 10.09 1.07 -8.60
C ILE A 26 9.38 0.11 -9.56
N ASN A 27 9.02 0.56 -10.76
CA ASN A 27 8.34 -0.26 -11.77
C ASN A 27 9.21 -1.46 -12.19
N SER A 28 10.51 -1.26 -12.33
CA SER A 28 11.47 -2.34 -12.61
C SER A 28 11.51 -3.37 -11.48
N ALA A 29 11.53 -2.91 -10.22
CA ALA A 29 11.53 -3.79 -9.06
C ALA A 29 10.24 -4.63 -8.98
N ILE A 30 9.08 -4.00 -9.18
CA ILE A 30 7.78 -4.70 -9.21
C ILE A 30 7.80 -5.78 -10.30
N LYS A 31 8.23 -5.44 -11.51
CA LYS A 31 8.31 -6.38 -12.64
C LYS A 31 9.20 -7.59 -12.32
N LEU A 32 10.38 -7.37 -11.73
CA LEU A 32 11.28 -8.46 -11.33
C LEU A 32 10.69 -9.31 -10.21
N LEU A 33 10.02 -8.70 -9.24
CA LEU A 33 9.35 -9.42 -8.14
C LEU A 33 8.13 -10.22 -8.61
N GLN A 34 7.48 -9.81 -9.69
CA GLN A 34 6.35 -10.53 -10.29
C GLN A 34 6.77 -11.64 -11.25
N ASP A 35 8.01 -11.65 -11.74
CA ASP A 35 8.51 -12.64 -12.69
C ASP A 35 8.52 -14.04 -12.05
N PRO A 36 7.73 -15.03 -12.53
CA PRO A 36 7.65 -16.36 -11.93
C PRO A 36 8.95 -17.16 -12.04
N ASP A 37 9.76 -16.90 -13.07
CA ASP A 37 10.99 -17.65 -13.37
C ASP A 37 12.19 -17.14 -12.60
N LEU A 38 12.08 -15.98 -11.94
CA LEU A 38 13.18 -15.35 -11.23
C LEU A 38 13.20 -15.73 -9.73
N ASP A 39 14.36 -16.20 -9.24
CA ASP A 39 14.58 -16.35 -7.81
C ASP A 39 14.59 -14.98 -7.11
N LYS A 40 13.54 -14.70 -6.35
CA LYS A 40 13.34 -13.40 -5.69
C LYS A 40 14.47 -13.02 -4.72
N LYS A 41 15.15 -14.03 -4.13
CA LYS A 41 16.29 -13.83 -3.23
C LYS A 41 17.52 -13.28 -3.92
N LYS A 42 17.59 -13.42 -5.25
CA LYS A 42 18.72 -12.92 -6.06
C LYS A 42 18.48 -11.49 -6.56
N ILE A 43 17.26 -10.95 -6.41
CA ILE A 43 16.95 -9.58 -6.82
C ILE A 43 17.73 -8.62 -5.93
N ASN A 44 18.38 -7.66 -6.55
CA ASN A 44 19.16 -6.62 -5.89
C ASN A 44 19.08 -5.30 -6.66
N VAL A 45 19.54 -4.23 -6.04
CA VAL A 45 19.48 -2.87 -6.61
C VAL A 45 20.18 -2.76 -7.97
N SER A 46 21.29 -3.50 -8.17
CA SER A 46 22.02 -3.52 -9.46
C SER A 46 21.19 -4.16 -10.58
N MET A 47 20.46 -5.24 -10.29
CA MET A 47 19.53 -5.87 -11.26
C MET A 47 18.39 -4.93 -11.61
N ILE A 48 17.84 -4.26 -10.61
CA ILE A 48 16.76 -3.28 -10.79
C ILE A 48 17.24 -2.13 -11.67
N ALA A 49 18.43 -1.59 -11.41
CA ALA A 49 19.04 -0.53 -12.22
C ALA A 49 19.19 -0.94 -13.69
N LYS A 50 19.74 -2.13 -13.92
CA LYS A 50 19.93 -2.69 -15.27
C LYS A 50 18.60 -2.85 -16.00
N ASN A 51 17.58 -3.39 -15.34
CA ASN A 51 16.24 -3.58 -15.93
C ASN A 51 15.54 -2.25 -16.18
N ALA A 52 15.75 -1.24 -15.34
CA ALA A 52 15.20 0.11 -15.47
C ALA A 52 15.92 0.96 -16.55
N GLY A 53 17.06 0.49 -17.08
CA GLY A 53 17.89 1.28 -17.99
C GLY A 53 18.55 2.48 -17.31
N THR A 54 18.84 2.39 -16.01
CA THR A 54 19.52 3.44 -15.23
C THR A 54 20.92 3.00 -14.82
N SER A 55 21.75 3.95 -14.36
CA SER A 55 23.04 3.59 -13.78
C SER A 55 22.87 2.97 -12.38
N VAL A 56 23.78 2.04 -12.04
CA VAL A 56 23.81 1.45 -10.70
C VAL A 56 24.03 2.52 -9.63
N ALA A 57 24.85 3.52 -9.89
CA ALA A 57 25.07 4.65 -9.00
C ALA A 57 23.78 5.44 -8.74
N THR A 58 22.98 5.71 -9.79
CA THR A 58 21.67 6.35 -9.67
C THR A 58 20.75 5.54 -8.78
N ALA A 59 20.69 4.22 -8.97
CA ALA A 59 19.83 3.37 -8.18
C ALA A 59 20.22 3.34 -6.68
N TYR A 60 21.50 3.30 -6.36
CA TYR A 60 21.96 3.38 -4.97
C TYR A 60 21.77 4.76 -4.34
N ASN A 61 21.72 5.85 -5.14
CA ASN A 61 21.33 7.17 -4.64
C ASN A 61 19.86 7.21 -4.21
N HIS A 62 18.98 6.44 -4.87
CA HIS A 62 17.58 6.31 -4.48
C HIS A 62 17.36 5.30 -3.35
N PHE A 63 18.16 4.23 -3.30
CA PHE A 63 18.01 3.08 -2.40
C PHE A 63 19.31 2.77 -1.66
N PRO A 64 19.80 3.69 -0.79
CA PRO A 64 21.06 3.53 -0.07
C PRO A 64 21.07 2.32 0.87
N ASN A 65 19.92 1.93 1.43
CA ASN A 65 19.77 0.74 2.28
C ASN A 65 19.33 -0.51 1.48
N ASN A 66 19.68 -0.58 0.20
CA ASN A 66 19.40 -1.72 -0.67
C ASN A 66 17.89 -2.03 -0.83
N MET A 67 17.55 -3.34 -0.77
CA MET A 67 16.19 -3.82 -1.02
C MET A 67 15.16 -3.33 0.00
N VAL A 68 15.57 -2.94 1.18
CA VAL A 68 14.67 -2.36 2.19
C VAL A 68 14.06 -1.06 1.68
N ASP A 69 14.88 -0.17 1.13
CA ASP A 69 14.38 1.10 0.57
C ASP A 69 13.51 0.86 -0.68
N VAL A 70 13.86 -0.16 -1.48
CA VAL A 70 13.05 -0.56 -2.64
C VAL A 70 11.64 -0.98 -2.19
N TYR A 71 11.53 -1.83 -1.17
CA TYR A 71 10.24 -2.28 -0.65
C TYR A 71 9.43 -1.13 -0.07
N GLY A 72 10.07 -0.26 0.71
CA GLY A 72 9.43 0.95 1.21
C GLY A 72 8.92 1.86 0.10
N ALA A 73 9.71 2.06 -0.96
CA ALA A 73 9.32 2.87 -2.10
C ALA A 73 8.14 2.26 -2.88
N ILE A 74 8.08 0.94 -3.05
CA ILE A 74 6.95 0.24 -3.69
C ILE A 74 5.67 0.50 -2.88
N PHE A 75 5.71 0.31 -1.56
CA PHE A 75 4.56 0.55 -0.69
C PHE A 75 4.10 2.00 -0.72
N ASN A 76 5.03 2.94 -0.56
CA ASN A 76 4.71 4.36 -0.57
C ASN A 76 4.10 4.79 -1.91
N SER A 77 4.61 4.27 -3.04
CA SER A 77 4.04 4.56 -4.36
C SER A 77 2.61 4.03 -4.48
N ALA A 78 2.36 2.80 -4.06
CA ALA A 78 1.03 2.20 -4.09
C ALA A 78 0.05 2.96 -3.18
N PHE A 79 0.49 3.37 -1.99
CA PHE A 79 -0.33 4.15 -1.07
C PHE A 79 -0.66 5.55 -1.60
N GLN A 80 0.30 6.24 -2.23
CA GLN A 80 0.07 7.54 -2.86
C GLN A 80 -0.96 7.46 -4.00
N ASP A 81 -1.00 6.35 -4.74
CA ASP A 81 -2.01 6.13 -5.76
C ASP A 81 -3.41 5.99 -5.11
N VAL A 82 -3.52 5.21 -4.03
CA VAL A 82 -4.75 5.09 -3.24
C VAL A 82 -5.20 6.46 -2.70
N GLU A 83 -4.30 7.25 -2.11
CA GLU A 83 -4.64 8.58 -1.60
C GLU A 83 -5.18 9.51 -2.69
N ARG A 84 -4.58 9.48 -3.88
CA ARG A 84 -5.02 10.30 -5.01
C ARG A 84 -6.44 9.94 -5.44
N GLU A 85 -6.76 8.65 -5.53
CA GLU A 85 -8.10 8.17 -5.85
C GLU A 85 -9.12 8.50 -4.77
N LEU A 86 -8.73 8.40 -3.49
CA LEU A 86 -9.58 8.80 -2.37
C LEU A 86 -9.92 10.28 -2.39
N VAL A 87 -8.92 11.14 -2.63
CA VAL A 87 -9.15 12.60 -2.72
C VAL A 87 -10.15 12.91 -3.83
N GLU A 88 -10.07 12.23 -4.96
CA GLU A 88 -11.04 12.42 -6.05
C GLU A 88 -12.43 11.91 -5.68
N TYR A 89 -12.52 10.72 -5.10
CA TYR A 89 -13.78 10.12 -4.67
C TYR A 89 -14.50 10.98 -3.61
N PHE A 90 -13.77 11.55 -2.65
CA PHE A 90 -14.33 12.36 -1.57
C PHE A 90 -14.92 13.70 -2.02
N LYS A 91 -14.61 14.15 -3.25
CA LYS A 91 -15.25 15.36 -3.81
C LYS A 91 -16.74 15.18 -4.07
N SER A 92 -17.19 13.95 -4.33
CA SER A 92 -18.57 13.61 -4.70
C SER A 92 -19.30 12.77 -3.66
N VAL A 93 -18.61 12.24 -2.65
CA VAL A 93 -19.19 11.35 -1.65
C VAL A 93 -18.95 11.90 -0.26
N GLU A 94 -20.02 12.26 0.45
CA GLU A 94 -19.95 12.79 1.82
C GLU A 94 -20.17 11.71 2.89
N ASP A 95 -20.88 10.61 2.57
CA ASP A 95 -21.18 9.53 3.50
C ASP A 95 -19.89 8.88 4.06
N PRO A 96 -19.64 8.98 5.39
CA PRO A 96 -18.43 8.45 5.99
C PRO A 96 -18.29 6.93 5.85
N LYS A 97 -19.41 6.18 5.85
CA LYS A 97 -19.40 4.72 5.66
C LYS A 97 -18.88 4.36 4.25
N LEU A 98 -19.39 5.06 3.23
CA LEU A 98 -18.94 4.86 1.85
C LEU A 98 -17.47 5.23 1.67
N ARG A 99 -16.99 6.24 2.39
CA ARG A 99 -15.57 6.63 2.39
C ARG A 99 -14.67 5.56 2.99
N ILE A 100 -15.07 4.94 4.11
CA ILE A 100 -14.35 3.81 4.73
C ILE A 100 -14.33 2.61 3.77
N ASN A 101 -15.48 2.26 3.18
CA ASN A 101 -15.59 1.17 2.22
C ASN A 101 -14.63 1.39 1.04
N LYS A 102 -14.62 2.59 0.45
CA LYS A 102 -13.74 2.91 -0.69
C LYS A 102 -12.27 2.86 -0.32
N PHE A 103 -11.90 3.32 0.87
CA PHE A 103 -10.53 3.22 1.36
C PHE A 103 -10.07 1.75 1.41
N ILE A 104 -10.87 0.87 2.00
CA ILE A 104 -10.54 -0.56 2.13
C ILE A 104 -10.52 -1.26 0.77
N GLU A 105 -11.46 -0.94 -0.12
CA GLU A 105 -11.50 -1.43 -1.50
C GLU A 105 -10.20 -1.10 -2.24
N LEU A 106 -9.80 0.17 -2.24
CA LEU A 106 -8.57 0.63 -2.93
C LEU A 106 -7.30 0.01 -2.33
N GLN A 107 -7.25 -0.19 -1.01
CA GLN A 107 -6.13 -0.92 -0.37
C GLN A 107 -6.05 -2.37 -0.86
N ALA A 108 -7.19 -3.07 -0.96
CA ALA A 108 -7.24 -4.43 -1.46
C ALA A 108 -6.84 -4.50 -2.95
N GLU A 109 -7.35 -3.59 -3.77
CA GLU A 109 -7.00 -3.50 -5.20
C GLU A 109 -5.52 -3.22 -5.43
N ALA A 110 -4.92 -2.29 -4.66
CA ALA A 110 -3.48 -1.99 -4.73
C ALA A 110 -2.63 -3.24 -4.41
N VAL A 111 -3.00 -4.01 -3.40
CA VAL A 111 -2.32 -5.27 -3.06
C VAL A 111 -2.50 -6.32 -4.16
N ILE A 112 -3.69 -6.45 -4.74
CA ILE A 112 -3.97 -7.35 -5.86
C ILE A 112 -3.11 -7.00 -7.08
N GLN A 113 -2.98 -5.72 -7.40
CA GLN A 113 -2.14 -5.25 -8.52
C GLN A 113 -0.66 -5.57 -8.31
N LEU A 114 -0.16 -5.46 -7.08
CA LEU A 114 1.21 -5.86 -6.74
C LEU A 114 1.40 -7.39 -6.81
N GLY A 115 0.36 -8.20 -6.59
CA GLY A 115 0.36 -9.63 -6.80
C GLY A 115 1.51 -10.37 -6.10
N ALA A 116 2.37 -11.05 -6.91
CA ALA A 116 3.52 -11.80 -6.39
C ALA A 116 4.55 -10.90 -5.66
N ALA A 117 4.68 -9.63 -6.04
CA ALA A 117 5.54 -8.67 -5.34
C ALA A 117 5.02 -8.40 -3.93
N ALA A 118 3.72 -8.16 -3.75
CA ALA A 118 3.10 -7.98 -2.43
C ALA A 118 3.33 -9.21 -1.54
N ARG A 119 3.11 -10.41 -2.09
CA ARG A 119 3.33 -11.67 -1.37
C ARG A 119 4.78 -11.80 -0.87
N TYR A 120 5.75 -11.58 -1.76
CA TYR A 120 7.15 -11.68 -1.38
C TYR A 120 7.51 -10.68 -0.29
N MET A 121 7.09 -9.43 -0.45
CA MET A 121 7.35 -8.36 0.51
C MET A 121 6.71 -8.64 1.87
N PHE A 122 5.45 -9.10 1.89
CA PHE A 122 4.73 -9.42 3.13
C PHE A 122 5.45 -10.49 3.98
N PHE A 123 5.94 -11.55 3.36
CA PHE A 123 6.63 -12.62 4.10
C PHE A 123 8.07 -12.28 4.49
N ASN A 124 8.62 -11.17 3.96
CA ASN A 124 9.94 -10.66 4.32
C ASN A 124 9.87 -9.35 5.14
N ILE A 125 8.68 -9.03 5.65
CA ILE A 125 8.40 -7.77 6.37
C ILE A 125 9.29 -7.57 7.60
N ASN A 126 9.70 -8.65 8.28
CA ASN A 126 10.54 -8.55 9.47
C ASN A 126 11.91 -7.92 9.19
N GLU A 127 12.52 -8.20 8.03
CA GLU A 127 13.78 -7.57 7.63
C GLU A 127 13.57 -6.07 7.37
N ILE A 128 12.43 -5.73 6.82
CA ILE A 128 12.05 -4.36 6.51
C ILE A 128 11.78 -3.59 7.81
N VAL A 129 10.98 -4.15 8.73
CA VAL A 129 10.62 -3.51 10.01
C VAL A 129 11.84 -3.31 10.90
N SER A 130 12.73 -4.30 10.97
CA SER A 130 13.93 -4.23 11.81
C SER A 130 14.94 -3.18 11.35
N SER A 131 14.86 -2.73 10.10
CA SER A 131 15.73 -1.67 9.58
C SER A 131 15.38 -0.27 10.09
N GLY A 132 14.23 -0.10 10.75
CA GLY A 132 13.71 1.21 11.18
C GLY A 132 13.21 2.11 10.04
N ASN A 133 13.33 1.67 8.79
CA ASN A 133 12.89 2.42 7.59
C ASN A 133 11.45 2.12 7.18
N TRP A 134 10.72 1.42 8.05
CA TRP A 134 9.39 0.98 7.74
C TRP A 134 8.37 2.08 8.00
N ILE A 135 7.76 2.46 6.93
CA ILE A 135 6.37 2.84 6.78
C ILE A 135 5.84 3.77 7.86
N THR A 136 5.49 4.88 7.38
CA THR A 136 4.56 5.80 8.00
C THR A 136 3.32 5.04 8.48
N ASN A 137 2.78 5.45 9.62
CA ASN A 137 1.46 5.01 10.07
C ASN A 137 0.32 5.62 9.22
N GLU A 138 0.67 6.29 8.11
CA GLU A 138 -0.26 7.04 7.26
C GLU A 138 -1.52 6.26 6.88
N PRO A 139 -1.45 5.00 6.41
CA PRO A 139 -2.67 4.26 6.09
C PRO A 139 -3.58 4.04 7.31
N PHE A 140 -2.99 3.81 8.49
CA PHE A 140 -3.76 3.66 9.72
C PHE A 140 -4.36 5.00 10.17
N ASP A 141 -3.61 6.09 10.04
CA ASP A 141 -4.07 7.43 10.44
C ASP A 141 -5.20 7.90 9.52
N VAL A 142 -5.13 7.61 8.21
CA VAL A 142 -6.24 7.86 7.26
C VAL A 142 -7.48 7.08 7.69
N LEU A 143 -7.36 5.77 7.93
CA LEU A 143 -8.49 4.94 8.37
C LEU A 143 -9.07 5.43 9.70
N LEU A 144 -8.22 5.77 10.67
CA LEU A 144 -8.66 6.28 11.97
C LEU A 144 -9.47 7.58 11.81
N ASN A 145 -9.01 8.50 10.96
CA ASN A 145 -9.73 9.73 10.68
C ASN A 145 -11.10 9.47 10.03
N LEU A 146 -11.18 8.53 9.08
CA LEU A 146 -12.46 8.12 8.48
C LEU A 146 -13.40 7.48 9.52
N CYS A 147 -12.86 6.66 10.42
CA CYS A 147 -13.65 6.09 11.53
C CYS A 147 -14.11 7.17 12.53
N LEU A 148 -13.28 8.18 12.81
CA LEU A 148 -13.67 9.33 13.64
C LEU A 148 -14.83 10.12 12.99
N ASP A 149 -14.81 10.33 11.67
CA ASP A 149 -15.90 10.97 10.96
C ASP A 149 -17.19 10.15 11.05
N TYR A 150 -17.11 8.84 10.82
CA TYR A 150 -18.26 7.93 10.92
C TYR A 150 -18.89 7.91 12.31
N THR A 151 -18.08 7.95 13.36
CA THR A 151 -18.57 7.84 14.75
C THR A 151 -19.16 9.14 15.30
N LYS A 152 -19.05 10.27 14.60
CA LYS A 152 -19.75 11.52 14.99
C LYS A 152 -21.26 11.31 15.10
N ASP A 153 -21.82 10.54 14.19
CA ASP A 153 -23.27 10.24 14.13
C ASP A 153 -23.60 8.89 14.81
N HIS A 154 -22.59 8.17 15.31
CA HIS A 154 -22.71 6.82 15.91
C HIS A 154 -21.97 6.78 17.24
N GLN A 155 -22.44 7.55 18.25
CA GLN A 155 -21.73 7.78 19.52
C GLN A 155 -21.47 6.53 20.36
N SER A 156 -22.17 5.41 20.12
CA SER A 156 -21.94 4.13 20.76
C SER A 156 -20.69 3.39 20.25
N ILE A 157 -20.11 3.84 19.13
CA ILE A 157 -18.99 3.18 18.46
C ILE A 157 -17.68 3.89 18.80
N ASP A 158 -16.70 3.13 19.29
CA ASP A 158 -15.34 3.60 19.49
C ASP A 158 -14.57 3.59 18.15
N ALA A 159 -14.23 4.76 17.64
CA ALA A 159 -13.53 4.92 16.35
C ALA A 159 -12.18 4.19 16.29
N LYS A 160 -11.40 4.22 17.38
CA LYS A 160 -10.10 3.53 17.44
C LYS A 160 -10.29 2.02 17.43
N LYS A 161 -11.26 1.51 18.17
CA LYS A 161 -11.59 0.08 18.17
C LYS A 161 -12.09 -0.36 16.80
N LEU A 162 -12.91 0.46 16.12
CA LEU A 162 -13.37 0.20 14.76
C LEU A 162 -12.20 0.12 13.79
N ALA A 163 -11.30 1.11 13.78
CA ALA A 163 -10.13 1.13 12.91
C ALA A 163 -9.20 -0.08 13.15
N LEU A 164 -8.92 -0.43 14.41
CA LEU A 164 -8.11 -1.60 14.76
C LEU A 164 -8.76 -2.92 14.33
N ASN A 165 -10.07 -3.07 14.49
CA ASN A 165 -10.79 -4.26 14.04
C ASN A 165 -10.78 -4.38 12.52
N THR A 166 -10.97 -3.27 11.82
CA THR A 166 -10.93 -3.22 10.35
C THR A 166 -9.56 -3.66 9.83
N ILE A 167 -8.47 -3.11 10.36
CA ILE A 167 -7.10 -3.51 9.97
C ILE A 167 -6.82 -4.97 10.29
N ARG A 168 -7.24 -5.44 11.47
CA ARG A 168 -7.05 -6.85 11.85
C ARG A 168 -7.76 -7.78 10.87
N ASN A 169 -8.99 -7.47 10.49
CA ASN A 169 -9.76 -8.25 9.54
C ASN A 169 -9.14 -8.21 8.14
N PHE A 170 -8.75 -7.02 7.67
CA PHE A 170 -8.05 -6.84 6.40
C PHE A 170 -6.77 -7.70 6.35
N ASN A 171 -5.93 -7.61 7.38
CA ASN A 171 -4.68 -8.38 7.46
C ASN A 171 -4.94 -9.89 7.53
N GLY A 172 -6.03 -10.33 8.16
CA GLY A 172 -6.46 -11.73 8.17
C GLY A 172 -6.80 -12.23 6.77
N CYS A 173 -7.64 -11.51 6.03
CA CYS A 173 -7.98 -11.82 4.64
C CYS A 173 -6.74 -11.78 3.74
N LEU A 174 -5.91 -10.76 3.90
CA LEU A 174 -4.65 -10.60 3.16
C LEU A 174 -3.70 -11.78 3.38
N PHE A 175 -3.52 -12.21 4.64
CA PHE A 175 -2.69 -13.36 4.97
C PHE A 175 -3.19 -14.65 4.28
N MET A 176 -4.50 -14.90 4.32
CA MET A 176 -5.11 -16.06 3.68
C MET A 176 -4.91 -16.00 2.16
N TRP A 177 -5.20 -14.88 1.54
CA TRP A 177 -5.01 -14.68 0.11
C TRP A 177 -3.55 -14.86 -0.31
N MET A 178 -2.60 -14.24 0.41
CA MET A 178 -1.18 -14.34 0.07
C MET A 178 -0.61 -15.75 0.26
N ARG A 179 -1.04 -16.46 1.32
CA ARG A 179 -0.51 -17.78 1.64
C ARG A 179 -1.10 -18.87 0.74
N TYR A 180 -2.36 -18.75 0.39
CA TYR A 180 -3.13 -19.85 -0.20
C TYR A 180 -3.62 -19.57 -1.64
N ASN A 181 -3.25 -18.46 -2.21
CA ASN A 181 -3.49 -18.17 -3.62
C ASN A 181 -2.58 -19.04 -4.49
N SER A 182 -2.90 -20.35 -4.59
CA SER A 182 -2.20 -21.32 -5.41
C SER A 182 -3.22 -22.20 -6.14
N GLU A 183 -2.85 -22.71 -7.31
CA GLU A 183 -3.71 -23.54 -8.15
C GLU A 183 -4.04 -24.92 -7.56
N SER A 184 -3.52 -25.29 -6.40
CA SER A 184 -3.72 -26.59 -5.79
C SER A 184 -5.02 -26.68 -5.00
N SER A 185 -5.94 -27.46 -5.53
CA SER A 185 -7.20 -28.03 -5.01
C SER A 185 -8.00 -27.31 -3.91
N PHE A 186 -7.62 -27.37 -2.64
CA PHE A 186 -8.41 -26.80 -1.54
C PHE A 186 -8.23 -25.27 -1.43
N TRP A 187 -7.05 -24.77 -1.77
CA TRP A 187 -6.64 -23.40 -1.60
C TRP A 187 -6.94 -22.50 -2.82
N SER A 188 -7.43 -23.07 -3.90
CA SER A 188 -7.86 -22.33 -5.10
C SER A 188 -9.05 -21.38 -4.86
N LYS A 189 -9.64 -21.41 -3.67
CA LYS A 189 -10.75 -20.54 -3.27
C LYS A 189 -10.33 -19.12 -2.94
N PHE A 190 -9.07 -18.89 -2.63
CA PHE A 190 -8.57 -17.57 -2.22
C PHE A 190 -8.15 -16.75 -3.44
N THR A 191 -9.13 -16.48 -4.33
CA THR A 191 -8.95 -15.67 -5.53
C THR A 191 -8.89 -14.17 -5.19
N ASN A 192 -8.61 -13.34 -6.19
CA ASN A 192 -8.67 -11.88 -6.04
C ASN A 192 -10.07 -11.41 -5.64
N GLU A 193 -11.10 -12.00 -6.29
CA GLU A 193 -12.51 -11.72 -6.00
C GLU A 193 -12.88 -12.12 -4.58
N TRP A 194 -12.41 -13.29 -4.11
CA TRP A 194 -12.58 -13.70 -2.72
C TRP A 194 -11.95 -12.69 -1.76
N PHE A 195 -10.71 -12.28 -2.00
CA PHE A 195 -10.01 -11.36 -1.11
C PHE A 195 -10.75 -10.02 -0.99
N LEU A 196 -11.15 -9.44 -2.11
CA LEU A 196 -11.91 -8.19 -2.13
C LEU A 196 -13.26 -8.33 -1.43
N HIS A 197 -14.02 -9.38 -1.75
CA HIS A 197 -15.34 -9.65 -1.17
C HIS A 197 -15.27 -9.84 0.35
N GLU A 198 -14.39 -10.73 0.84
CA GLU A 198 -14.28 -11.02 2.26
C GLU A 198 -13.79 -9.83 3.07
N THR A 199 -12.90 -9.04 2.51
CA THR A 199 -12.40 -7.83 3.16
C THR A 199 -13.53 -6.80 3.36
N LEU A 200 -14.37 -6.58 2.37
CA LEU A 200 -15.53 -5.68 2.46
C LEU A 200 -16.63 -6.25 3.36
N LEU A 201 -16.90 -7.56 3.29
CA LEU A 201 -17.86 -8.22 4.17
C LEU A 201 -17.44 -8.14 5.64
N ALA A 202 -16.16 -8.33 5.95
CA ALA A 202 -15.63 -8.21 7.30
C ALA A 202 -15.74 -6.77 7.83
N LEU A 203 -15.59 -5.76 6.97
CA LEU A 203 -15.81 -4.36 7.31
C LEU A 203 -17.29 -4.10 7.64
N GLU A 204 -18.21 -4.55 6.79
CA GLU A 204 -19.66 -4.42 7.04
C GLU A 204 -20.07 -5.05 8.38
N GLN A 205 -19.57 -6.24 8.69
CA GLN A 205 -19.79 -6.89 9.97
C GLN A 205 -19.24 -6.08 11.15
N ALA A 206 -18.05 -5.47 11.00
CA ALA A 206 -17.46 -4.63 12.04
C ALA A 206 -18.30 -3.37 12.33
N LEU A 207 -18.89 -2.78 11.29
CA LEU A 207 -19.78 -1.62 11.42
C LEU A 207 -21.11 -1.96 12.10
N VAL A 208 -21.69 -3.14 11.80
CA VAL A 208 -22.97 -3.60 12.37
C VAL A 208 -22.85 -4.03 13.83
N VAL A 209 -21.80 -4.81 14.17
CA VAL A 209 -21.63 -5.35 15.54
C VAL A 209 -21.39 -4.25 16.56
N GLN A 210 -20.72 -3.17 16.20
CA GLN A 210 -20.49 -2.07 17.12
C GLN A 210 -21.69 -1.13 17.28
N GLY A 211 -22.61 -1.11 16.30
CA GLY A 211 -23.84 -0.30 16.38
C GLY A 211 -24.94 -0.90 17.29
N ASN A 212 -24.79 -2.17 17.67
CA ASN A 212 -25.78 -2.90 18.49
C ASN A 212 -25.34 -3.12 19.96
N GLN A 213 -24.24 -2.52 20.39
CA GLN A 213 -23.77 -2.52 21.80
C GLN A 213 -23.97 -1.15 22.44
#